data_97e8d0394ae0d2869a6ba42ea8259b18
#
_entry.id   97e8d0394ae0d2869a6ba42ea8259b18
#
_cell.length_a   1.000
_cell.length_b   1.000
_cell.length_c   1.000
_cell.angle_alpha   90.00
_cell.angle_beta   90.00
_cell.angle_gamma   90.00
#
_symmetry.space_group_name_H-M   'P 1'
#
loop_
_entity.id
_entity.type
_entity.pdbx_description
1 polymer ?
#
loop_
_entity_poly.entity_id
_entity_poly.type
_entity_poly.pdbx_seq_one_letter_code
_entity_poly.pdbx_strand_id
1 'polypeptide(L)'
;MATKAYLSAPVATHSLPKGIPYIIGNEAAERFSFYGMKGILTIFMTKYLFLLDASPGEPMNRSEAVARYHDFNAWVYLTPILGAFIADAWLGKYRTILSLSIVYCLGHLALALMGAPGMGAESWMMTGLYLIALGSGGIKPCVSAHVGDQFGQTNSHWLTKVFGWFYVAINVGAALSTLATPLLLEYYGPHWAFGVPGVLMAIATVLFWMGRNVFVHIPARGVAFFREVFSPQGLMALAKLMIIFSFVAVFWALFDQTGSSWVLQAEDLNREWMGVEWLPSQIQAINPIMIVTLVPVFSYLLYPFLDRFFAMTPLRKISIGLFVMVPGFAMVSFLQSWIDSGQTPSISWQLLAYVLLTASEVMVSITCLEFAYTQAPTSMKSVVMAMFLASVSLGNYFTAAVNKFILIEKGDSALMTETVRQDLGNAESAVRNYFEMHQEQLPRTEEGQALVGEMLDPWGSPLHYRMINRNSFRIVSLGNDQQRLTPDDLMVEVIVSRPSTDQGNDAPLNWRERRMVALLGDQGREQVQRERGGVPTIEFTAEESVGGAVKLEGAAYFWFWTWTMLVTAILFVFVAYFYVPRTYMQEESRSSEAQADLH
;
A
#
# COMPACT_ATOMS: atom_id res chain seq x y z
N MET A 1 -7.52 -19.28 -44.69
CA MET A 1 -6.35 -18.59 -44.10
C MET A 1 -5.61 -19.60 -43.24
N ALA A 2 -4.39 -20.00 -43.60
CA ALA A 2 -3.59 -20.91 -42.78
C ALA A 2 -3.34 -20.22 -41.41
N THR A 3 -3.75 -20.85 -40.32
CA THR A 3 -3.46 -20.39 -38.95
C THR A 3 -1.94 -20.42 -38.77
N LYS A 4 -1.33 -19.25 -38.73
CA LYS A 4 0.10 -19.12 -38.48
C LYS A 4 0.38 -19.77 -37.12
N ALA A 5 1.11 -20.88 -37.11
CA ALA A 5 1.50 -21.56 -35.87
C ALA A 5 2.42 -20.63 -35.06
N TYR A 6 2.09 -20.42 -33.78
CA TYR A 6 2.93 -19.66 -32.86
C TYR A 6 4.24 -20.42 -32.57
N LEU A 7 5.31 -19.68 -32.25
CA LEU A 7 6.56 -20.28 -31.81
C LEU A 7 6.34 -21.01 -30.47
N SER A 8 6.72 -22.28 -30.38
CA SER A 8 6.61 -23.08 -29.15
C SER A 8 7.94 -23.28 -28.42
N ALA A 9 9.05 -22.80 -29.01
CA ALA A 9 10.40 -22.81 -28.45
C ALA A 9 11.18 -21.58 -28.90
N PRO A 10 12.17 -21.12 -28.11
CA PRO A 10 13.05 -20.02 -28.50
C PRO A 10 13.78 -20.29 -29.80
N VAL A 11 13.93 -19.25 -30.63
CA VAL A 11 14.69 -19.32 -31.88
C VAL A 11 16.19 -19.25 -31.54
N ALA A 12 16.98 -20.15 -32.09
CA ALA A 12 18.45 -20.12 -31.96
C ALA A 12 19.02 -18.86 -32.65
N THR A 13 19.38 -17.88 -31.88
CA THR A 13 19.92 -16.59 -32.32
C THR A 13 20.81 -16.00 -31.24
N HIS A 14 21.85 -15.28 -31.61
CA HIS A 14 22.67 -14.49 -30.66
C HIS A 14 22.09 -13.10 -30.36
N SER A 15 21.07 -12.67 -31.09
CA SER A 15 20.43 -11.36 -30.92
C SER A 15 19.37 -11.37 -29.81
N LEU A 16 19.00 -10.15 -29.37
CA LEU A 16 17.89 -9.94 -28.44
C LEU A 16 16.59 -10.47 -29.04
N PRO A 17 15.80 -11.27 -28.31
CA PRO A 17 14.48 -11.73 -28.80
C PRO A 17 13.56 -10.57 -29.14
N LYS A 18 12.93 -10.61 -30.31
CA LYS A 18 12.06 -9.53 -30.83
C LYS A 18 10.83 -9.26 -29.96
N GLY A 19 10.45 -10.18 -29.10
CA GLY A 19 9.34 -10.03 -28.15
C GLY A 19 9.64 -9.13 -26.95
N ILE A 20 10.91 -8.98 -26.56
CA ILE A 20 11.32 -8.29 -25.33
C ILE A 20 10.83 -6.85 -25.25
N PRO A 21 10.94 -5.99 -26.28
CA PRO A 21 10.43 -4.60 -26.19
C PRO A 21 8.93 -4.52 -25.89
N TYR A 22 8.12 -5.43 -26.42
CA TYR A 22 6.68 -5.48 -26.15
C TYR A 22 6.40 -5.86 -24.69
N ILE A 23 7.18 -6.76 -24.10
CA ILE A 23 7.00 -7.20 -22.71
C ILE A 23 7.44 -6.08 -21.76
N ILE A 24 8.60 -5.43 -22.00
CA ILE A 24 9.11 -4.33 -21.17
C ILE A 24 8.16 -3.12 -21.24
N GLY A 25 7.67 -2.76 -22.42
CA GLY A 25 6.70 -1.67 -22.58
C GLY A 25 5.38 -1.96 -21.89
N ASN A 26 4.87 -3.19 -21.97
CA ASN A 26 3.71 -3.65 -21.22
C ASN A 26 3.92 -3.52 -19.71
N GLU A 27 5.07 -3.98 -19.20
CA GLU A 27 5.39 -3.92 -17.77
C GLU A 27 5.44 -2.48 -17.25
N ALA A 28 6.15 -1.58 -17.95
CA ALA A 28 6.24 -0.18 -17.53
C ALA A 28 4.86 0.49 -17.42
N ALA A 29 3.97 0.25 -18.40
CA ALA A 29 2.64 0.80 -18.42
C ALA A 29 1.72 0.16 -17.37
N GLU A 30 1.82 -1.15 -17.15
CA GLU A 30 1.08 -1.87 -16.09
C GLU A 30 1.52 -1.36 -14.71
N ARG A 31 2.82 -1.19 -14.46
CA ARG A 31 3.33 -0.68 -13.18
C ARG A 31 2.89 0.77 -12.93
N PHE A 32 2.92 1.62 -13.94
CA PHE A 32 2.33 2.96 -13.83
C PHE A 32 0.86 2.87 -13.44
N SER A 33 0.10 2.01 -14.12
CA SER A 33 -1.32 1.82 -13.86
C SER A 33 -1.59 1.36 -12.42
N PHE A 34 -0.88 0.33 -11.96
CA PHE A 34 -1.06 -0.24 -10.63
C PHE A 34 -0.66 0.72 -9.50
N TYR A 35 0.58 1.21 -9.53
CA TYR A 35 1.10 2.07 -8.46
C TYR A 35 0.43 3.45 -8.44
N GLY A 36 0.04 3.96 -9.60
CA GLY A 36 -0.70 5.22 -9.69
C GLY A 36 -2.07 5.14 -9.01
N MET A 37 -2.84 4.11 -9.32
CA MET A 37 -4.13 3.87 -8.68
C MET A 37 -3.96 3.58 -7.18
N LYS A 38 -3.08 2.64 -6.84
CA LYS A 38 -2.83 2.24 -5.45
C LYS A 38 -2.36 3.42 -4.58
N GLY A 39 -1.48 4.28 -5.12
CA GLY A 39 -0.86 5.37 -4.39
C GLY A 39 -1.83 6.45 -3.91
N ILE A 40 -2.94 6.65 -4.61
CA ILE A 40 -3.95 7.65 -4.24
C ILE A 40 -5.13 7.06 -3.46
N LEU A 41 -5.24 5.73 -3.38
CA LEU A 41 -6.46 5.04 -2.95
C LEU A 41 -6.91 5.45 -1.54
N THR A 42 -5.99 5.56 -0.57
CA THR A 42 -6.33 5.90 0.81
C THR A 42 -6.85 7.35 0.94
N ILE A 43 -6.15 8.31 0.32
CA ILE A 43 -6.59 9.72 0.29
C ILE A 43 -7.92 9.85 -0.47
N PHE A 44 -8.08 9.09 -1.55
CA PHE A 44 -9.33 9.08 -2.31
C PHE A 44 -10.51 8.61 -1.43
N MET A 45 -10.36 7.51 -0.71
CA MET A 45 -11.42 6.97 0.15
C MET A 45 -11.82 7.93 1.28
N THR A 46 -10.85 8.62 1.88
CA THR A 46 -11.11 9.52 3.02
C THR A 46 -11.61 10.90 2.62
N LYS A 47 -11.24 11.41 1.43
CA LYS A 47 -11.48 12.83 1.06
C LYS A 47 -12.31 13.06 -0.19
N TYR A 48 -12.46 12.08 -1.07
CA TYR A 48 -13.07 12.28 -2.40
C TYR A 48 -14.27 11.38 -2.67
N LEU A 49 -14.27 10.14 -2.15
CA LEU A 49 -15.27 9.13 -2.48
C LEU A 49 -16.69 9.61 -2.19
N PHE A 50 -16.93 10.18 -1.01
CA PHE A 50 -18.24 10.65 -0.58
C PHE A 50 -18.79 11.82 -1.43
N LEU A 51 -17.93 12.52 -2.18
CA LEU A 51 -18.31 13.63 -3.06
C LEU A 51 -18.76 13.17 -4.47
N LEU A 52 -18.65 11.89 -4.80
CA LEU A 52 -18.99 11.39 -6.12
C LEU A 52 -20.47 11.09 -6.28
N ASP A 53 -21.16 10.74 -5.23
CA ASP A 53 -22.60 10.51 -5.25
C ASP A 53 -23.36 11.87 -5.35
N ALA A 54 -24.60 11.81 -5.80
CA ALA A 54 -25.45 13.00 -5.94
C ALA A 54 -25.80 13.64 -4.60
N SER A 55 -25.91 12.81 -3.54
CA SER A 55 -26.06 13.26 -2.15
C SER A 55 -24.80 12.83 -1.40
N PRO A 56 -23.96 13.78 -0.97
CA PRO A 56 -22.75 13.45 -0.24
C PRO A 56 -23.09 12.67 1.04
N GLY A 57 -22.42 11.53 1.23
CA GLY A 57 -22.43 10.79 2.49
C GLY A 57 -21.43 11.37 3.49
N GLU A 58 -21.13 10.61 4.53
CA GLU A 58 -20.03 10.93 5.42
C GLU A 58 -18.68 10.47 4.82
N PRO A 59 -17.57 11.20 5.09
CA PRO A 59 -16.24 10.73 4.74
C PRO A 59 -15.93 9.38 5.39
N MET A 60 -15.20 8.52 4.67
CA MET A 60 -14.76 7.24 5.24
C MET A 60 -13.74 7.48 6.37
N ASN A 61 -13.91 6.77 7.49
CA ASN A 61 -12.97 6.82 8.60
C ASN A 61 -11.56 6.37 8.16
N ARG A 62 -10.50 7.00 8.71
CA ARG A 62 -9.11 6.68 8.38
C ARG A 62 -8.79 5.19 8.60
N SER A 63 -9.22 4.58 9.71
CA SER A 63 -8.98 3.16 9.99
C SER A 63 -9.72 2.23 9.03
N GLU A 64 -10.93 2.59 8.62
CA GLU A 64 -11.69 1.85 7.62
C GLU A 64 -11.00 1.93 6.25
N ALA A 65 -10.55 3.11 5.82
CA ALA A 65 -9.82 3.29 4.58
C ALA A 65 -8.52 2.46 4.57
N VAL A 66 -7.78 2.43 5.68
CA VAL A 66 -6.60 1.58 5.85
C VAL A 66 -6.98 0.10 5.74
N ALA A 67 -8.04 -0.34 6.41
CA ALA A 67 -8.50 -1.73 6.33
C ALA A 67 -8.84 -2.12 4.88
N ARG A 68 -9.61 -1.29 4.17
CA ARG A 68 -9.99 -1.55 2.77
C ARG A 68 -8.81 -1.54 1.80
N TYR A 69 -7.85 -0.64 2.01
CA TYR A 69 -6.61 -0.62 1.24
C TYR A 69 -5.83 -1.94 1.40
N HIS A 70 -5.69 -2.43 2.62
CA HIS A 70 -4.99 -3.68 2.89
C HIS A 70 -5.78 -4.93 2.47
N ASP A 71 -7.12 -4.92 2.57
CA ASP A 71 -7.97 -5.97 1.99
C ASP A 71 -7.76 -6.06 0.47
N PHE A 72 -7.78 -4.93 -0.24
CA PHE A 72 -7.49 -4.90 -1.67
C PHE A 72 -6.10 -5.47 -1.99
N ASN A 73 -5.06 -5.02 -1.27
CA ASN A 73 -3.72 -5.55 -1.44
C ASN A 73 -3.63 -7.05 -1.16
N ALA A 74 -4.32 -7.54 -0.12
CA ALA A 74 -4.37 -8.97 0.18
C ALA A 74 -4.89 -9.78 -1.01
N TRP A 75 -5.97 -9.32 -1.63
CA TRP A 75 -6.52 -9.97 -2.84
C TRP A 75 -5.57 -9.87 -4.03
N VAL A 76 -4.96 -8.72 -4.30
CA VAL A 76 -3.98 -8.52 -5.39
C VAL A 76 -2.80 -9.49 -5.32
N TYR A 77 -2.36 -9.84 -4.11
CA TYR A 77 -1.23 -10.74 -3.91
C TYR A 77 -1.63 -12.20 -3.62
N LEU A 78 -2.91 -12.48 -3.40
CA LEU A 78 -3.46 -13.84 -3.32
C LEU A 78 -3.78 -14.41 -4.70
N THR A 79 -4.37 -13.61 -5.58
CA THR A 79 -4.81 -14.01 -6.93
C THR A 79 -3.67 -14.50 -7.85
N PRO A 80 -2.39 -14.12 -7.69
CA PRO A 80 -1.26 -14.72 -8.41
C PRO A 80 -1.16 -16.23 -8.28
N ILE A 81 -1.60 -16.82 -7.18
CA ILE A 81 -1.66 -18.29 -7.01
C ILE A 81 -2.62 -18.86 -8.05
N LEU A 82 -3.82 -18.30 -8.16
CA LEU A 82 -4.82 -18.72 -9.15
C LEU A 82 -4.30 -18.50 -10.57
N GLY A 83 -3.69 -17.34 -10.83
CA GLY A 83 -3.12 -17.02 -12.13
C GLY A 83 -2.01 -17.98 -12.58
N ALA A 84 -1.11 -18.36 -11.67
CA ALA A 84 -0.08 -19.36 -11.94
C ALA A 84 -0.69 -20.74 -12.27
N PHE A 85 -1.67 -21.18 -11.48
CA PHE A 85 -2.38 -22.44 -11.76
C PHE A 85 -3.09 -22.42 -13.12
N ILE A 86 -3.79 -21.34 -13.44
CA ILE A 86 -4.49 -21.18 -14.73
C ILE A 86 -3.48 -21.22 -15.88
N ALA A 87 -2.33 -20.54 -15.73
CA ALA A 87 -1.32 -20.47 -16.76
C ALA A 87 -0.60 -21.81 -16.98
N ASP A 88 -0.15 -22.46 -15.89
CA ASP A 88 0.67 -23.66 -16.00
C ASP A 88 -0.16 -24.93 -16.26
N ALA A 89 -1.42 -24.98 -15.78
CA ALA A 89 -2.27 -26.14 -15.97
C ALA A 89 -3.15 -26.09 -17.23
N TRP A 90 -3.67 -24.91 -17.63
CA TRP A 90 -4.77 -24.88 -18.63
C TRP A 90 -4.53 -23.98 -19.85
N LEU A 91 -4.23 -22.68 -19.67
CA LEU A 91 -4.25 -21.70 -20.77
C LEU A 91 -2.87 -21.43 -21.41
N GLY A 92 -1.80 -21.65 -20.68
CA GLY A 92 -0.47 -21.13 -21.00
C GLY A 92 -0.32 -19.63 -20.66
N LYS A 93 0.91 -19.19 -20.44
CA LYS A 93 1.19 -17.83 -19.91
C LYS A 93 0.64 -16.71 -20.79
N TYR A 94 0.86 -16.76 -22.11
CA TYR A 94 0.40 -15.72 -23.02
C TYR A 94 -1.12 -15.45 -22.93
N ARG A 95 -1.92 -16.52 -23.00
CA ARG A 95 -3.38 -16.38 -22.97
C ARG A 95 -3.86 -15.90 -21.62
N THR A 96 -3.25 -16.38 -20.53
CA THR A 96 -3.56 -15.95 -19.16
C THR A 96 -3.28 -14.46 -18.99
N ILE A 97 -2.10 -13.98 -19.40
CA ILE A 97 -1.74 -12.55 -19.34
C ILE A 97 -2.76 -11.72 -20.11
N LEU A 98 -3.03 -12.08 -21.38
CA LEU A 98 -3.92 -11.27 -22.22
C LEU A 98 -5.36 -11.22 -21.68
N SER A 99 -5.92 -12.37 -21.30
CA SER A 99 -7.30 -12.45 -20.78
C SER A 99 -7.45 -11.66 -19.48
N LEU A 100 -6.52 -11.80 -18.55
CA LEU A 100 -6.58 -11.12 -17.26
C LEU A 100 -6.19 -9.63 -17.36
N SER A 101 -5.40 -9.22 -18.36
CA SER A 101 -5.19 -7.81 -18.69
C SER A 101 -6.49 -7.13 -19.13
N ILE A 102 -7.36 -7.82 -19.87
CA ILE A 102 -8.69 -7.28 -20.23
C ILE A 102 -9.55 -7.08 -18.98
N VAL A 103 -9.57 -8.06 -18.06
CA VAL A 103 -10.29 -7.95 -16.79
C VAL A 103 -9.76 -6.77 -15.96
N TYR A 104 -8.45 -6.58 -15.96
CA TYR A 104 -7.80 -5.46 -15.30
C TYR A 104 -8.23 -4.11 -15.91
N CYS A 105 -8.28 -4.00 -17.24
CA CYS A 105 -8.80 -2.80 -17.92
C CYS A 105 -10.26 -2.51 -17.53
N LEU A 106 -11.12 -3.55 -17.43
CA LEU A 106 -12.51 -3.39 -16.97
C LEU A 106 -12.57 -2.88 -15.52
N GLY A 107 -11.64 -3.31 -14.67
CA GLY A 107 -11.51 -2.79 -13.30
C GLY A 107 -11.20 -1.29 -13.27
N HIS A 108 -10.24 -0.83 -14.07
CA HIS A 108 -9.95 0.60 -14.20
C HIS A 108 -11.11 1.39 -14.80
N LEU A 109 -11.83 0.80 -15.75
CA LEU A 109 -13.03 1.42 -16.31
C LEU A 109 -14.10 1.62 -15.23
N ALA A 110 -14.31 0.61 -14.35
CA ALA A 110 -15.24 0.73 -13.23
C ALA A 110 -14.82 1.85 -12.27
N LEU A 111 -13.51 1.99 -11.95
CA LEU A 111 -13.01 3.10 -11.14
C LEU A 111 -13.19 4.46 -11.84
N ALA A 112 -13.02 4.54 -13.14
CA ALA A 112 -13.24 5.77 -13.89
C ALA A 112 -14.73 6.15 -14.00
N LEU A 113 -15.64 5.19 -13.85
CA LEU A 113 -17.10 5.38 -13.88
C LEU A 113 -17.73 5.62 -12.51
N MET A 114 -16.95 5.71 -11.42
CA MET A 114 -17.48 6.01 -10.08
C MET A 114 -18.36 7.28 -10.11
N GLY A 115 -19.53 7.22 -9.48
CA GLY A 115 -20.54 8.29 -9.52
C GLY A 115 -21.43 8.28 -10.77
N ALA A 116 -21.25 7.33 -11.71
CA ALA A 116 -22.20 7.13 -12.80
C ALA A 116 -23.51 6.52 -12.27
N PRO A 117 -24.67 6.83 -12.93
CA PRO A 117 -25.96 6.26 -12.52
C PRO A 117 -25.99 4.73 -12.49
N GLY A 118 -26.75 4.17 -11.55
CA GLY A 118 -27.00 2.73 -11.44
C GLY A 118 -26.36 2.06 -10.23
N MET A 119 -25.22 2.56 -9.75
CA MET A 119 -24.56 2.06 -8.53
C MET A 119 -23.96 3.24 -7.75
N GLY A 120 -23.92 3.14 -6.40
CA GLY A 120 -23.20 4.10 -5.56
C GLY A 120 -21.69 4.08 -5.85
N ALA A 121 -21.02 5.21 -5.58
CA ALA A 121 -19.59 5.38 -5.85
C ALA A 121 -18.73 4.31 -5.17
N GLU A 122 -19.05 3.94 -3.94
CA GLU A 122 -18.37 2.87 -3.20
C GLU A 122 -18.50 1.50 -3.89
N SER A 123 -19.70 1.17 -4.39
CA SER A 123 -19.92 -0.10 -5.12
C SER A 123 -19.14 -0.15 -6.43
N TRP A 124 -19.06 0.96 -7.16
CA TRP A 124 -18.20 1.09 -8.33
C TRP A 124 -16.73 0.90 -7.97
N MET A 125 -16.27 1.55 -6.89
CA MET A 125 -14.91 1.41 -6.38
C MET A 125 -14.59 -0.05 -6.06
N MET A 126 -15.40 -0.71 -5.25
CA MET A 126 -15.17 -2.11 -4.85
C MET A 126 -15.17 -3.05 -6.05
N THR A 127 -16.11 -2.89 -6.98
CA THR A 127 -16.14 -3.66 -8.24
C THR A 127 -14.84 -3.47 -9.02
N GLY A 128 -14.38 -2.23 -9.19
CA GLY A 128 -13.14 -1.91 -9.88
C GLY A 128 -11.93 -2.55 -9.20
N LEU A 129 -11.81 -2.43 -7.89
CA LEU A 129 -10.72 -3.00 -7.11
C LEU A 129 -10.68 -4.54 -7.18
N TYR A 130 -11.81 -5.22 -7.10
CA TYR A 130 -11.87 -6.69 -7.25
C TYR A 130 -11.49 -7.14 -8.66
N LEU A 131 -11.95 -6.46 -9.70
CA LEU A 131 -11.56 -6.77 -11.08
C LEU A 131 -10.05 -6.54 -11.30
N ILE A 132 -9.49 -5.47 -10.74
CA ILE A 132 -8.04 -5.21 -10.78
C ILE A 132 -7.28 -6.30 -10.03
N ALA A 133 -7.72 -6.68 -8.84
CA ALA A 133 -7.08 -7.73 -8.06
C ALA A 133 -7.08 -9.07 -8.83
N LEU A 134 -8.21 -9.45 -9.43
CA LEU A 134 -8.31 -10.65 -10.24
C LEU A 134 -7.43 -10.58 -11.49
N GLY A 135 -7.45 -9.44 -12.20
CA GLY A 135 -6.66 -9.21 -13.40
C GLY A 135 -5.16 -9.26 -13.13
N SER A 136 -4.69 -8.62 -12.06
CA SER A 136 -3.28 -8.59 -11.69
C SER A 136 -2.73 -9.98 -11.35
N GLY A 137 -3.60 -10.89 -10.87
CA GLY A 137 -3.23 -12.25 -10.51
C GLY A 137 -2.60 -13.05 -11.64
N GLY A 138 -3.06 -12.87 -12.87
CA GLY A 138 -2.45 -13.54 -14.03
C GLY A 138 -1.25 -12.81 -14.61
N ILE A 139 -1.17 -11.50 -14.40
CA ILE A 139 -0.11 -10.68 -14.98
C ILE A 139 1.18 -10.84 -14.18
N LYS A 140 1.17 -10.58 -12.88
CA LYS A 140 2.36 -10.53 -12.03
C LYS A 140 3.26 -11.78 -12.10
N PRO A 141 2.76 -13.02 -11.90
CA PRO A 141 3.59 -14.21 -11.93
C PRO A 141 3.97 -14.63 -13.36
N CYS A 142 3.12 -14.34 -14.34
CA CYS A 142 3.27 -14.85 -15.69
C CYS A 142 4.19 -13.98 -16.56
N VAL A 143 4.20 -12.64 -16.40
CA VAL A 143 4.97 -11.75 -17.27
C VAL A 143 6.48 -11.96 -17.08
N SER A 144 6.97 -12.00 -15.84
CA SER A 144 8.39 -12.25 -15.55
C SER A 144 8.84 -13.63 -16.05
N ALA A 145 8.02 -14.67 -15.86
CA ALA A 145 8.28 -15.98 -16.40
C ALA A 145 8.25 -15.99 -17.93
N HIS A 146 7.34 -15.24 -18.55
CA HIS A 146 7.25 -15.10 -20.02
C HIS A 146 8.46 -14.38 -20.62
N VAL A 147 9.09 -13.44 -19.88
CA VAL A 147 10.41 -12.88 -20.26
C VAL A 147 11.43 -14.01 -20.39
N GLY A 148 11.57 -14.86 -19.37
CA GLY A 148 12.51 -15.97 -19.36
C GLY A 148 12.27 -16.96 -20.51
N ASP A 149 11.01 -17.24 -20.85
CA ASP A 149 10.61 -18.16 -21.91
C ASP A 149 11.06 -17.70 -23.32
N GLN A 150 11.42 -16.42 -23.50
CA GLN A 150 11.88 -15.91 -24.81
C GLN A 150 13.34 -16.27 -25.11
N PHE A 151 14.11 -16.78 -24.14
CA PHE A 151 15.52 -17.05 -24.25
C PHE A 151 15.82 -18.54 -24.39
N GLY A 152 16.78 -18.86 -25.30
CA GLY A 152 17.41 -20.16 -25.43
C GLY A 152 18.87 -20.13 -24.97
N GLN A 153 19.60 -21.24 -25.13
CA GLN A 153 21.01 -21.33 -24.74
C GLN A 153 21.88 -20.31 -25.48
N THR A 154 21.64 -20.10 -26.77
CA THR A 154 22.48 -19.23 -27.63
C THR A 154 22.40 -17.75 -27.30
N ASN A 155 21.31 -17.28 -26.69
CA ASN A 155 21.10 -15.88 -26.33
C ASN A 155 20.90 -15.65 -24.82
N SER A 156 21.20 -16.65 -24.00
CA SER A 156 21.09 -16.58 -22.53
C SER A 156 21.93 -15.46 -21.89
N HIS A 157 23.02 -15.04 -22.58
CA HIS A 157 23.86 -13.91 -22.13
C HIS A 157 23.12 -12.57 -22.06
N TRP A 158 21.97 -12.43 -22.76
CA TRP A 158 21.10 -11.25 -22.65
C TRP A 158 20.17 -11.27 -21.41
N LEU A 159 19.95 -12.43 -20.82
CA LEU A 159 18.92 -12.63 -19.80
C LEU A 159 19.08 -11.68 -18.61
N THR A 160 20.27 -11.62 -18.03
CA THR A 160 20.56 -10.73 -16.88
C THR A 160 20.32 -9.26 -17.24
N LYS A 161 20.73 -8.84 -18.44
CA LYS A 161 20.55 -7.47 -18.91
C LYS A 161 19.08 -7.11 -19.09
N VAL A 162 18.29 -8.03 -19.64
CA VAL A 162 16.84 -7.84 -19.87
C VAL A 162 16.07 -7.81 -18.55
N PHE A 163 16.41 -8.67 -17.58
CA PHE A 163 15.83 -8.57 -16.25
C PHE A 163 16.20 -7.26 -15.55
N GLY A 164 17.41 -6.74 -15.79
CA GLY A 164 17.79 -5.40 -15.34
C GLY A 164 16.89 -4.31 -15.94
N TRP A 165 16.64 -4.34 -17.26
CA TRP A 165 15.71 -3.39 -17.91
C TRP A 165 14.27 -3.55 -17.41
N PHE A 166 13.82 -4.78 -17.20
CA PHE A 166 12.51 -5.08 -16.63
C PHE A 166 12.35 -4.46 -15.24
N TYR A 167 13.35 -4.61 -14.39
CA TYR A 167 13.37 -4.02 -13.06
C TYR A 167 13.38 -2.47 -13.08
N VAL A 168 14.16 -1.88 -13.99
CA VAL A 168 14.16 -0.42 -14.20
C VAL A 168 12.78 0.03 -14.68
N ALA A 169 12.14 -0.69 -15.61
CA ALA A 169 10.80 -0.36 -16.11
C ALA A 169 9.75 -0.35 -15.00
N ILE A 170 9.81 -1.34 -14.07
CA ILE A 170 8.94 -1.39 -12.88
C ILE A 170 9.09 -0.13 -12.03
N ASN A 171 10.33 0.22 -11.68
CA ASN A 171 10.60 1.34 -10.75
C ASN A 171 10.32 2.70 -11.40
N VAL A 172 10.63 2.87 -12.68
CA VAL A 172 10.30 4.09 -13.43
C VAL A 172 8.77 4.26 -13.54
N GLY A 173 8.04 3.19 -13.88
CA GLY A 173 6.58 3.22 -13.90
C GLY A 173 5.98 3.59 -12.55
N ALA A 174 6.48 2.99 -11.47
CA ALA A 174 6.06 3.29 -10.09
C ALA A 174 6.36 4.73 -9.69
N ALA A 175 7.60 5.21 -9.89
CA ALA A 175 8.00 6.57 -9.53
C ALA A 175 7.19 7.63 -10.28
N LEU A 176 7.06 7.49 -11.60
CA LEU A 176 6.31 8.45 -12.42
C LEU A 176 4.83 8.49 -12.03
N SER A 177 4.22 7.33 -11.76
CA SER A 177 2.81 7.27 -11.40
C SER A 177 2.53 7.84 -10.01
N THR A 178 3.36 7.53 -9.02
CA THR A 178 3.20 8.04 -7.65
C THR A 178 3.45 9.56 -7.55
N LEU A 179 4.18 10.14 -8.49
CA LEU A 179 4.30 11.60 -8.60
C LEU A 179 3.12 12.23 -9.36
N ALA A 180 2.66 11.59 -10.44
CA ALA A 180 1.68 12.19 -11.35
C ALA A 180 0.22 12.00 -10.91
N THR A 181 -0.16 10.82 -10.41
CA THR A 181 -1.58 10.54 -10.10
C THR A 181 -2.15 11.35 -8.94
N PRO A 182 -1.40 11.71 -7.87
CA PRO A 182 -1.90 12.66 -6.87
C PRO A 182 -2.22 14.02 -7.45
N LEU A 183 -1.42 14.52 -8.40
CA LEU A 183 -1.70 15.78 -9.11
C LEU A 183 -2.96 15.67 -9.98
N LEU A 184 -3.15 14.53 -10.66
CA LEU A 184 -4.38 14.28 -11.40
C LEU A 184 -5.61 14.27 -10.49
N LEU A 185 -5.50 13.66 -9.30
CA LEU A 185 -6.58 13.62 -8.31
C LEU A 185 -6.91 15.03 -7.80
N GLU A 186 -5.90 15.80 -7.44
CA GLU A 186 -6.04 17.13 -6.86
C GLU A 186 -6.65 18.13 -7.86
N TYR A 187 -6.12 18.21 -9.08
CA TYR A 187 -6.51 19.25 -10.03
C TYR A 187 -7.64 18.82 -10.97
N TYR A 188 -7.68 17.55 -11.41
CA TYR A 188 -8.61 17.05 -12.42
C TYR A 188 -9.66 16.09 -11.86
N GLY A 189 -9.45 15.56 -10.66
CA GLY A 189 -10.39 14.72 -9.94
C GLY A 189 -10.27 13.22 -10.20
N PRO A 190 -11.13 12.41 -9.52
CA PRO A 190 -11.02 10.96 -9.50
C PRO A 190 -11.13 10.31 -10.89
N HIS A 191 -12.00 10.80 -11.77
CA HIS A 191 -12.18 10.21 -13.10
C HIS A 191 -10.88 10.21 -13.93
N TRP A 192 -10.10 11.30 -13.86
CA TRP A 192 -8.79 11.37 -14.52
C TRP A 192 -7.71 10.60 -13.77
N ALA A 193 -7.71 10.67 -12.43
CA ALA A 193 -6.71 9.99 -11.62
C ALA A 193 -6.77 8.47 -11.74
N PHE A 194 -7.95 7.88 -11.94
CA PHE A 194 -8.13 6.46 -12.21
C PHE A 194 -8.22 6.12 -13.70
N GLY A 195 -8.68 7.06 -14.52
CA GLY A 195 -8.84 6.87 -15.96
C GLY A 195 -7.51 6.84 -16.71
N VAL A 196 -6.57 7.75 -16.41
CA VAL A 196 -5.24 7.78 -17.05
C VAL A 196 -4.48 6.47 -16.84
N PRO A 197 -4.35 5.93 -15.61
CA PRO A 197 -3.82 4.59 -15.38
C PRO A 197 -4.54 3.51 -16.19
N GLY A 198 -5.86 3.59 -16.29
CA GLY A 198 -6.67 2.66 -17.07
C GLY A 198 -6.37 2.69 -18.57
N VAL A 199 -6.21 3.88 -19.15
CA VAL A 199 -5.81 4.04 -20.55
C VAL A 199 -4.41 3.45 -20.79
N LEU A 200 -3.45 3.69 -19.88
CA LEU A 200 -2.12 3.11 -19.97
C LEU A 200 -2.15 1.60 -19.89
N MET A 201 -3.01 1.02 -19.04
CA MET A 201 -3.21 -0.43 -18.98
C MET A 201 -3.80 -0.99 -20.28
N ALA A 202 -4.73 -0.28 -20.90
CA ALA A 202 -5.27 -0.67 -22.22
C ALA A 202 -4.18 -0.63 -23.29
N ILE A 203 -3.34 0.42 -23.30
CA ILE A 203 -2.17 0.50 -24.18
C ILE A 203 -1.20 -0.66 -23.93
N ALA A 204 -0.89 -0.96 -22.67
CA ALA A 204 -0.07 -2.10 -22.29
C ALA A 204 -0.61 -3.42 -22.84
N THR A 205 -1.93 -3.63 -22.70
CA THR A 205 -2.61 -4.84 -23.22
C THR A 205 -2.51 -4.93 -24.75
N VAL A 206 -2.69 -3.82 -25.46
CA VAL A 206 -2.55 -3.75 -26.92
C VAL A 206 -1.10 -4.03 -27.35
N LEU A 207 -0.12 -3.41 -26.69
CA LEU A 207 1.30 -3.65 -26.96
C LEU A 207 1.65 -5.14 -26.78
N PHE A 208 1.19 -5.75 -25.70
CA PHE A 208 1.39 -7.18 -25.46
C PHE A 208 0.73 -8.05 -26.54
N TRP A 209 -0.51 -7.74 -26.92
CA TRP A 209 -1.21 -8.42 -28.02
C TRP A 209 -0.48 -8.26 -29.37
N MET A 210 0.12 -7.11 -29.67
CA MET A 210 0.91 -6.89 -30.90
C MET A 210 2.12 -7.82 -30.97
N GLY A 211 2.74 -8.15 -29.84
CA GLY A 211 3.86 -9.07 -29.74
C GLY A 211 3.52 -10.55 -30.01
N ARG A 212 2.23 -10.93 -30.13
CA ARG A 212 1.76 -12.33 -30.19
C ARG A 212 2.42 -13.23 -31.23
N ASN A 213 2.87 -12.67 -32.36
CA ASN A 213 3.47 -13.42 -33.46
C ASN A 213 4.99 -13.61 -33.32
N VAL A 214 5.62 -12.90 -32.37
CA VAL A 214 7.07 -12.97 -32.12
C VAL A 214 7.39 -13.60 -30.76
N PHE A 215 6.38 -13.79 -29.90
CA PHE A 215 6.52 -14.47 -28.62
C PHE A 215 6.67 -15.98 -28.77
N VAL A 216 7.40 -16.56 -27.84
CA VAL A 216 7.41 -17.99 -27.59
C VAL A 216 6.23 -18.34 -26.67
N HIS A 217 5.37 -19.23 -27.11
CA HIS A 217 4.19 -19.70 -26.40
C HIS A 217 4.45 -21.08 -25.81
N ILE A 218 4.86 -21.15 -24.56
CA ILE A 218 5.02 -22.42 -23.85
C ILE A 218 3.65 -23.01 -23.54
N PRO A 219 3.35 -24.26 -23.95
CA PRO A 219 2.06 -24.91 -23.68
C PRO A 219 1.90 -25.23 -22.18
N ALA A 220 0.65 -25.31 -21.74
CA ALA A 220 0.31 -25.71 -20.39
C ALA A 220 0.66 -27.20 -20.13
N ARG A 221 1.04 -27.53 -18.88
CA ARG A 221 1.51 -28.90 -18.50
C ARG A 221 0.38 -29.84 -18.06
N GLY A 222 -0.83 -29.34 -17.89
CA GLY A 222 -1.99 -30.16 -17.50
C GLY A 222 -1.89 -30.75 -16.09
N VAL A 223 -2.39 -31.98 -15.95
CA VAL A 223 -2.49 -32.69 -14.64
C VAL A 223 -1.13 -33.03 -14.04
N ALA A 224 -0.07 -33.15 -14.85
CA ALA A 224 1.28 -33.47 -14.36
C ALA A 224 1.79 -32.43 -13.34
N PHE A 225 1.47 -31.16 -13.55
CA PHE A 225 1.79 -30.07 -12.63
C PHE A 225 1.23 -30.31 -11.22
N PHE A 226 -0.05 -30.68 -11.10
CA PHE A 226 -0.68 -30.94 -9.80
C PHE A 226 -0.09 -32.14 -9.07
N ARG A 227 0.22 -33.22 -9.80
CA ARG A 227 0.83 -34.42 -9.18
C ARG A 227 2.16 -34.11 -8.55
N GLU A 228 2.92 -33.22 -9.13
CA GLU A 228 4.24 -32.85 -8.64
C GLU A 228 4.13 -31.92 -7.41
N VAL A 229 3.31 -30.88 -7.47
CA VAL A 229 3.07 -29.94 -6.35
C VAL A 229 2.55 -30.66 -5.10
N PHE A 230 1.60 -31.57 -5.28
CA PHE A 230 0.97 -32.31 -4.17
C PHE A 230 1.71 -33.61 -3.80
N SER A 231 2.93 -33.82 -4.30
CA SER A 231 3.76 -34.92 -3.82
C SER A 231 4.20 -34.71 -2.36
N PRO A 232 4.47 -35.77 -1.56
CA PRO A 232 4.96 -35.62 -0.18
C PRO A 232 6.23 -34.78 -0.08
N GLN A 233 7.11 -34.90 -1.06
CA GLN A 233 8.37 -34.13 -1.12
C GLN A 233 8.10 -32.66 -1.44
N GLY A 234 7.18 -32.39 -2.35
CA GLY A 234 6.74 -31.03 -2.67
C GLY A 234 6.09 -30.34 -1.47
N LEU A 235 5.13 -30.99 -0.83
CA LEU A 235 4.46 -30.44 0.35
C LEU A 235 5.42 -30.17 1.50
N MET A 236 6.42 -31.03 1.75
CA MET A 236 7.43 -30.81 2.77
C MET A 236 8.32 -29.58 2.44
N ALA A 237 8.71 -29.41 1.18
CA ALA A 237 9.48 -28.23 0.76
C ALA A 237 8.66 -26.93 0.94
N LEU A 238 7.39 -26.94 0.56
CA LEU A 238 6.47 -25.81 0.75
C LEU A 238 6.27 -25.51 2.24
N ALA A 239 6.04 -26.51 3.09
CA ALA A 239 5.84 -26.31 4.53
C ALA A 239 7.05 -25.65 5.21
N LYS A 240 8.28 -26.03 4.83
CA LYS A 240 9.49 -25.39 5.34
C LYS A 240 9.61 -23.92 4.94
N LEU A 241 9.27 -23.59 3.71
CA LEU A 241 9.30 -22.21 3.23
C LEU A 241 8.17 -21.37 3.85
N MET A 242 7.01 -21.96 4.14
CA MET A 242 5.90 -21.27 4.81
C MET A 242 6.30 -20.74 6.18
N ILE A 243 7.20 -21.40 6.91
CA ILE A 243 7.72 -20.88 8.18
C ILE A 243 8.44 -19.55 7.96
N ILE A 244 9.32 -19.45 6.96
CA ILE A 244 10.02 -18.19 6.63
C ILE A 244 9.02 -17.15 6.13
N PHE A 245 8.10 -17.53 5.24
CA PHE A 245 7.13 -16.63 4.66
C PHE A 245 6.16 -16.05 5.70
N SER A 246 5.84 -16.75 6.79
CA SER A 246 5.01 -16.21 7.87
C SER A 246 5.70 -15.05 8.61
N PHE A 247 7.02 -15.06 8.78
CA PHE A 247 7.77 -13.94 9.33
C PHE A 247 7.88 -12.78 8.32
N VAL A 248 8.11 -13.10 7.05
CA VAL A 248 8.14 -12.11 5.97
C VAL A 248 6.77 -11.46 5.76
N ALA A 249 5.67 -12.16 6.08
CA ALA A 249 4.33 -11.57 6.07
C ALA A 249 4.21 -10.40 7.05
N VAL A 250 4.82 -10.47 8.22
CA VAL A 250 4.84 -9.34 9.17
C VAL A 250 5.64 -8.16 8.61
N PHE A 251 6.75 -8.42 7.93
CA PHE A 251 7.48 -7.36 7.19
C PHE A 251 6.56 -6.65 6.18
N TRP A 252 5.78 -7.41 5.39
CA TRP A 252 4.86 -6.84 4.41
C TRP A 252 3.69 -6.08 5.06
N ALA A 253 3.22 -6.54 6.24
CA ALA A 253 2.21 -5.83 7.02
C ALA A 253 2.66 -4.41 7.39
N LEU A 254 3.96 -4.23 7.70
CA LEU A 254 4.52 -2.92 7.97
C LEU A 254 4.83 -2.15 6.68
N PHE A 255 5.47 -2.79 5.72
CA PHE A 255 5.91 -2.16 4.48
C PHE A 255 4.75 -1.50 3.71
N ASP A 256 3.65 -2.22 3.53
CA ASP A 256 2.51 -1.71 2.75
C ASP A 256 1.72 -0.60 3.46
N GLN A 257 1.98 -0.31 4.75
CA GLN A 257 1.44 0.88 5.44
C GLN A 257 1.97 2.19 4.86
N THR A 258 3.04 2.17 4.09
CA THR A 258 3.53 3.33 3.34
C THR A 258 2.51 3.91 2.36
N GLY A 259 1.57 3.09 1.86
CA GLY A 259 0.47 3.52 1.00
C GLY A 259 -0.83 3.81 1.76
N SER A 260 -0.84 3.68 3.07
CA SER A 260 -2.02 3.86 3.92
C SER A 260 -1.72 4.76 5.12
N SER A 261 -1.38 4.20 6.27
CA SER A 261 -1.18 4.96 7.53
C SER A 261 -0.11 6.04 7.42
N TRP A 262 0.99 5.81 6.66
CA TRP A 262 2.02 6.81 6.47
C TRP A 262 1.57 7.98 5.60
N VAL A 263 0.72 7.73 4.59
CA VAL A 263 0.13 8.78 3.75
C VAL A 263 -0.81 9.64 4.59
N LEU A 264 -1.62 9.02 5.46
CA LEU A 264 -2.51 9.75 6.37
C LEU A 264 -1.72 10.55 7.41
N GLN A 265 -0.61 10.01 7.93
CA GLN A 265 0.29 10.76 8.81
C GLN A 265 0.92 11.97 8.09
N ALA A 266 1.26 11.83 6.80
CA ALA A 266 1.84 12.92 6.02
C ALA A 266 0.90 14.14 5.87
N GLU A 267 -0.42 13.98 6.08
CA GLU A 267 -1.35 15.10 6.10
C GLU A 267 -1.13 16.05 7.28
N ASP A 268 -0.68 15.50 8.41
CA ASP A 268 -0.45 16.24 9.66
C ASP A 268 1.00 16.77 9.78
N LEU A 269 1.84 16.57 8.74
CA LEU A 269 3.22 17.06 8.68
C LEU A 269 3.34 18.39 7.95
N ASN A 270 4.41 19.12 8.23
CA ASN A 270 4.86 20.20 7.35
C ASN A 270 5.46 19.58 6.08
N ARG A 271 4.74 19.68 4.98
CA ARG A 271 5.05 19.06 3.69
C ARG A 271 5.88 19.93 2.76
N GLU A 272 6.25 21.13 3.21
CA GLU A 272 7.19 21.97 2.49
C GLU A 272 8.61 21.41 2.63
N TRP A 273 9.16 20.94 1.51
CA TRP A 273 10.52 20.42 1.44
C TRP A 273 11.18 20.83 0.12
N MET A 274 12.38 21.42 0.23
CA MET A 274 13.15 21.99 -0.89
C MET A 274 12.36 23.07 -1.69
N GLY A 275 11.53 23.88 -1.01
CA GLY A 275 10.74 24.95 -1.63
C GLY A 275 9.52 24.46 -2.43
N VAL A 276 9.11 23.21 -2.25
CA VAL A 276 7.93 22.62 -2.87
C VAL A 276 7.05 22.04 -1.78
N GLU A 277 5.75 22.31 -1.83
CA GLU A 277 4.75 21.63 -1.00
C GLU A 277 4.33 20.32 -1.68
N TRP A 278 4.63 19.19 -1.02
CA TRP A 278 4.34 17.86 -1.53
C TRP A 278 2.93 17.39 -1.14
N LEU A 279 2.23 16.75 -2.08
CA LEU A 279 0.98 16.06 -1.72
C LEU A 279 1.29 14.82 -0.89
N PRO A 280 0.43 14.47 0.11
CA PRO A 280 0.68 13.34 1.02
C PRO A 280 1.02 12.03 0.31
N SER A 281 0.31 11.69 -0.76
CA SER A 281 0.54 10.46 -1.52
C SER A 281 1.83 10.46 -2.35
N GLN A 282 2.40 11.62 -2.69
CA GLN A 282 3.63 11.72 -3.49
C GLN A 282 4.87 11.21 -2.76
N ILE A 283 4.85 11.21 -1.42
CA ILE A 283 5.98 10.72 -0.63
C ILE A 283 6.34 9.26 -0.94
N GLN A 284 5.39 8.47 -1.39
CA GLN A 284 5.61 7.08 -1.78
C GLN A 284 6.60 6.93 -2.95
N ALA A 285 6.79 7.97 -3.77
CA ALA A 285 7.75 7.96 -4.87
C ALA A 285 9.21 7.79 -4.41
N ILE A 286 9.50 8.10 -3.14
CA ILE A 286 10.86 7.99 -2.60
C ILE A 286 11.35 6.54 -2.61
N ASN A 287 10.47 5.56 -2.32
CA ASN A 287 10.85 4.15 -2.27
C ASN A 287 11.36 3.62 -3.63
N PRO A 288 10.64 3.68 -4.76
CA PRO A 288 11.14 3.19 -6.04
C PRO A 288 12.37 3.97 -6.55
N ILE A 289 12.50 5.26 -6.19
CA ILE A 289 13.70 6.05 -6.51
C ILE A 289 14.91 5.52 -5.72
N MET A 290 14.72 5.28 -4.42
CA MET A 290 15.80 4.79 -3.55
C MET A 290 16.21 3.35 -3.85
N ILE A 291 15.28 2.48 -4.25
CA ILE A 291 15.57 1.09 -4.62
C ILE A 291 16.64 1.05 -5.72
N VAL A 292 16.50 1.88 -6.75
CA VAL A 292 17.45 1.93 -7.86
C VAL A 292 18.87 2.28 -7.38
N THR A 293 18.98 3.10 -6.34
CA THR A 293 20.27 3.52 -5.76
C THR A 293 20.78 2.51 -4.72
N LEU A 294 19.92 2.04 -3.81
CA LEU A 294 20.34 1.20 -2.69
C LEU A 294 20.71 -0.22 -3.11
N VAL A 295 20.04 -0.79 -4.13
CA VAL A 295 20.38 -2.16 -4.59
C VAL A 295 21.86 -2.28 -5.03
N PRO A 296 22.41 -1.39 -5.86
CA PRO A 296 23.84 -1.40 -6.16
C PRO A 296 24.72 -1.14 -4.92
N VAL A 297 24.37 -0.19 -4.08
CA VAL A 297 25.12 0.12 -2.86
C VAL A 297 25.22 -1.09 -1.94
N PHE A 298 24.12 -1.80 -1.74
CA PHE A 298 24.10 -3.01 -0.91
C PHE A 298 24.90 -4.14 -1.56
N SER A 299 24.72 -4.37 -2.85
CA SER A 299 25.35 -5.50 -3.56
C SER A 299 26.85 -5.33 -3.72
N TYR A 300 27.33 -4.12 -4.02
CA TYR A 300 28.74 -3.88 -4.35
C TYR A 300 29.55 -3.29 -3.20
N LEU A 301 28.93 -2.64 -2.21
CA LEU A 301 29.63 -2.00 -1.11
C LEU A 301 29.29 -2.63 0.24
N LEU A 302 28.02 -2.65 0.64
CA LEU A 302 27.62 -3.02 2.01
C LEU A 302 27.81 -4.52 2.27
N TYR A 303 27.28 -5.38 1.41
CA TYR A 303 27.41 -6.84 1.62
C TYR A 303 28.86 -7.30 1.55
N PRO A 304 29.72 -6.91 0.57
CA PRO A 304 31.12 -7.26 0.58
C PRO A 304 31.90 -6.70 1.77
N PHE A 305 31.51 -5.54 2.29
CA PHE A 305 32.10 -4.95 3.50
C PHE A 305 31.76 -5.81 4.74
N LEU A 306 30.47 -6.13 4.93
CA LEU A 306 30.00 -6.94 6.07
C LEU A 306 30.54 -8.38 6.00
N ASP A 307 30.68 -8.94 4.82
CA ASP A 307 31.22 -10.31 4.59
C ASP A 307 32.66 -10.48 5.12
N ARG A 308 33.39 -9.36 5.30
CA ARG A 308 34.74 -9.39 5.94
C ARG A 308 34.67 -9.70 7.43
N PHE A 309 33.55 -9.45 8.08
CA PHE A 309 33.37 -9.65 9.53
C PHE A 309 32.59 -10.91 9.83
N PHE A 310 31.58 -11.22 9.02
CA PHE A 310 30.75 -12.43 9.16
C PHE A 310 30.04 -12.74 7.85
N ALA A 311 29.93 -14.04 7.52
CA ALA A 311 29.33 -14.48 6.26
C ALA A 311 27.87 -13.98 6.11
N MET A 312 27.60 -13.21 5.07
CA MET A 312 26.28 -12.66 4.75
C MET A 312 25.38 -13.69 4.06
N THR A 313 25.00 -14.74 4.79
CA THR A 313 24.06 -15.75 4.29
C THR A 313 22.66 -15.15 4.04
N PRO A 314 21.82 -15.73 3.15
CA PRO A 314 20.48 -15.22 2.89
C PRO A 314 19.63 -15.03 4.16
N LEU A 315 19.63 -16.00 5.08
CA LEU A 315 18.87 -15.90 6.34
C LEU A 315 19.40 -14.80 7.26
N ARG A 316 20.72 -14.54 7.29
CA ARG A 316 21.29 -13.41 8.02
C ARG A 316 20.89 -12.08 7.42
N LYS A 317 20.90 -11.95 6.09
CA LYS A 317 20.42 -10.73 5.40
C LYS A 317 18.97 -10.45 5.77
N ILE A 318 18.09 -11.46 5.70
CA ILE A 318 16.69 -11.33 6.11
C ILE A 318 16.58 -10.91 7.58
N SER A 319 17.32 -11.59 8.50
CA SER A 319 17.32 -11.24 9.93
C SER A 319 17.69 -9.76 10.16
N ILE A 320 18.81 -9.31 9.57
CA ILE A 320 19.28 -7.92 9.71
C ILE A 320 18.24 -6.95 9.13
N GLY A 321 17.67 -7.29 7.97
CA GLY A 321 16.62 -6.47 7.34
C GLY A 321 15.39 -6.30 8.23
N LEU A 322 14.92 -7.38 8.89
CA LEU A 322 13.82 -7.29 9.85
C LEU A 322 14.16 -6.35 11.03
N PHE A 323 15.41 -6.40 11.55
CA PHE A 323 15.85 -5.46 12.58
C PHE A 323 15.97 -4.02 12.07
N VAL A 324 16.36 -3.79 10.81
CA VAL A 324 16.44 -2.45 10.21
C VAL A 324 15.05 -1.81 10.06
N MET A 325 13.99 -2.61 9.88
CA MET A 325 12.61 -2.12 9.83
C MET A 325 12.19 -1.49 11.17
N VAL A 326 12.66 -2.04 12.30
CA VAL A 326 12.26 -1.59 13.65
C VAL A 326 12.55 -0.10 13.89
N PRO A 327 13.78 0.42 13.72
CA PRO A 327 14.05 1.86 13.87
C PRO A 327 13.30 2.71 12.83
N GLY A 328 13.00 2.19 11.64
CA GLY A 328 12.17 2.89 10.66
C GLY A 328 10.76 3.16 11.20
N PHE A 329 10.10 2.15 11.74
CA PHE A 329 8.78 2.29 12.36
C PHE A 329 8.82 3.03 13.70
N ALA A 330 9.87 2.86 14.52
CA ALA A 330 10.06 3.65 15.73
C ALA A 330 10.13 5.15 15.43
N MET A 331 10.83 5.54 14.34
CA MET A 331 10.88 6.92 13.90
C MET A 331 9.50 7.47 13.54
N VAL A 332 8.69 6.71 12.81
CA VAL A 332 7.29 7.08 12.49
C VAL A 332 6.44 7.16 13.74
N SER A 333 6.67 6.28 14.75
CA SER A 333 5.99 6.32 16.04
C SER A 333 6.32 7.59 16.82
N PHE A 334 7.61 8.00 16.87
CA PHE A 334 8.02 9.26 17.48
C PHE A 334 7.45 10.46 16.74
N LEU A 335 7.45 10.41 15.40
CA LEU A 335 6.86 11.45 14.56
C LEU A 335 5.38 11.65 14.90
N GLN A 336 4.64 10.55 15.05
CA GLN A 336 3.25 10.61 15.49
C GLN A 336 3.09 11.15 16.92
N SER A 337 3.99 10.80 17.84
CA SER A 337 3.96 11.36 19.20
C SER A 337 4.13 12.88 19.20
N TRP A 338 4.94 13.43 18.28
CA TRP A 338 5.06 14.88 18.10
C TRP A 338 3.77 15.50 17.55
N ILE A 339 3.13 14.84 16.57
CA ILE A 339 1.83 15.28 16.05
C ILE A 339 0.76 15.26 17.17
N ASP A 340 0.67 14.16 17.93
CA ASP A 340 -0.26 14.00 19.04
C ASP A 340 -0.02 15.03 20.17
N SER A 341 1.19 15.65 20.23
CA SER A 341 1.53 16.75 21.15
C SER A 341 1.32 18.14 20.54
N GLY A 342 0.70 18.24 19.36
CA GLY A 342 0.39 19.50 18.69
C GLY A 342 1.55 20.12 17.88
N GLN A 343 2.63 19.38 17.63
CA GLN A 343 3.70 19.84 16.76
C GLN A 343 3.37 19.51 15.30
N THR A 344 3.98 20.25 14.38
CA THR A 344 3.93 20.00 12.93
C THR A 344 5.33 19.68 12.41
N PRO A 345 5.84 18.46 12.65
CA PRO A 345 7.19 18.12 12.25
C PRO A 345 7.35 18.09 10.73
N SER A 346 8.58 18.31 10.25
CA SER A 346 8.89 18.30 8.82
C SER A 346 8.75 16.89 8.23
N ILE A 347 8.24 16.81 7.00
CA ILE A 347 8.16 15.58 6.19
C ILE A 347 9.55 14.92 5.99
N SER A 348 10.65 15.67 6.15
CA SER A 348 12.01 15.12 6.06
C SER A 348 12.29 13.98 7.05
N TRP A 349 11.63 13.97 8.21
CA TRP A 349 11.72 12.86 9.16
C TRP A 349 11.08 11.57 8.61
N GLN A 350 9.94 11.71 7.92
CA GLN A 350 9.31 10.56 7.27
C GLN A 350 10.15 10.07 6.08
N LEU A 351 10.79 10.99 5.32
CA LEU A 351 11.76 10.61 4.27
C LEU A 351 12.92 9.78 4.84
N LEU A 352 13.44 10.14 6.01
CA LEU A 352 14.49 9.37 6.68
C LEU A 352 13.99 7.98 7.12
N ALA A 353 12.73 7.86 7.58
CA ALA A 353 12.12 6.56 7.84
C ALA A 353 12.00 5.71 6.56
N TYR A 354 11.71 6.31 5.39
CA TYR A 354 11.74 5.63 4.10
C TYR A 354 13.13 5.08 3.72
N VAL A 355 14.22 5.78 4.12
CA VAL A 355 15.58 5.23 3.90
C VAL A 355 15.75 3.89 4.62
N LEU A 356 15.35 3.82 5.90
CA LEU A 356 15.44 2.61 6.70
C LEU A 356 14.50 1.51 6.17
N LEU A 357 13.28 1.87 5.82
CA LEU A 357 12.29 0.96 5.24
C LEU A 357 12.79 0.36 3.91
N THR A 358 13.31 1.18 3.01
CA THR A 358 13.83 0.72 1.71
C THR A 358 15.11 -0.11 1.88
N ALA A 359 15.98 0.25 2.82
CA ALA A 359 17.15 -0.56 3.18
C ALA A 359 16.71 -1.95 3.69
N SER A 360 15.70 -2.00 4.55
CA SER A 360 15.09 -3.25 5.01
C SER A 360 14.50 -4.06 3.84
N GLU A 361 13.79 -3.41 2.92
CA GLU A 361 13.21 -4.04 1.74
C GLU A 361 14.27 -4.72 0.86
N VAL A 362 15.38 -4.05 0.57
CA VAL A 362 16.50 -4.63 -0.19
C VAL A 362 17.02 -5.89 0.49
N MET A 363 17.14 -5.87 1.81
CA MET A 363 17.66 -7.02 2.58
C MET A 363 16.65 -8.16 2.71
N VAL A 364 15.36 -7.87 2.88
CA VAL A 364 14.33 -8.89 3.12
C VAL A 364 13.72 -9.38 1.82
N SER A 365 13.15 -8.49 1.02
CA SER A 365 12.34 -8.85 -0.16
C SER A 365 13.16 -9.56 -1.22
N ILE A 366 14.25 -8.91 -1.69
CA ILE A 366 15.11 -9.46 -2.76
C ILE A 366 15.75 -10.76 -2.30
N THR A 367 16.28 -10.78 -1.08
CA THR A 367 16.96 -11.97 -0.54
C THR A 367 15.98 -13.12 -0.29
N CYS A 368 14.77 -12.85 0.20
CA CYS A 368 13.76 -13.88 0.40
C CYS A 368 13.30 -14.50 -0.92
N LEU A 369 13.14 -13.68 -1.95
CA LEU A 369 12.80 -14.13 -3.29
C LEU A 369 13.87 -15.07 -3.87
N GLU A 370 15.13 -14.66 -3.81
CA GLU A 370 16.30 -15.45 -4.25
C GLU A 370 16.40 -16.75 -3.45
N PHE A 371 16.28 -16.65 -2.13
CA PHE A 371 16.32 -17.81 -1.24
C PHE A 371 15.21 -18.80 -1.56
N ALA A 372 13.97 -18.33 -1.69
CA ALA A 372 12.83 -19.16 -2.04
C ALA A 372 13.04 -19.90 -3.37
N TYR A 373 13.57 -19.20 -4.38
CA TYR A 373 13.88 -19.78 -5.68
C TYR A 373 14.95 -20.87 -5.60
N THR A 374 15.97 -20.71 -4.77
CA THR A 374 17.07 -21.69 -4.60
C THR A 374 16.65 -22.90 -3.77
N GLN A 375 15.71 -22.75 -2.85
CA GLN A 375 15.17 -23.83 -2.00
C GLN A 375 14.03 -24.63 -2.68
N ALA A 376 13.54 -24.16 -3.83
CA ALA A 376 12.47 -24.82 -4.57
C ALA A 376 13.01 -25.91 -5.50
N PRO A 377 12.42 -27.13 -5.51
CA PRO A 377 12.63 -28.07 -6.58
C PRO A 377 12.37 -27.42 -7.94
N THR A 378 13.15 -27.78 -8.96
CA THR A 378 13.13 -27.12 -10.28
C THR A 378 11.75 -27.03 -10.92
N SER A 379 10.93 -28.02 -10.69
CA SER A 379 9.56 -28.15 -11.16
C SER A 379 8.52 -27.33 -10.38
N MET A 380 8.85 -26.88 -9.16
CA MET A 380 7.92 -26.20 -8.25
C MET A 380 8.21 -24.70 -8.11
N LYS A 381 9.16 -24.16 -8.86
CA LYS A 381 9.60 -22.76 -8.74
C LYS A 381 8.45 -21.77 -8.88
N SER A 382 7.52 -21.98 -9.83
CA SER A 382 6.34 -21.11 -10.00
C SER A 382 5.44 -21.09 -8.76
N VAL A 383 5.22 -22.26 -8.12
CA VAL A 383 4.40 -22.36 -6.91
C VAL A 383 5.08 -21.66 -5.74
N VAL A 384 6.38 -21.84 -5.56
CA VAL A 384 7.14 -21.19 -4.48
C VAL A 384 7.14 -19.67 -4.65
N MET A 385 7.25 -19.18 -5.89
CA MET A 385 7.13 -17.76 -6.19
C MET A 385 5.71 -17.22 -5.88
N ALA A 386 4.68 -17.99 -6.21
CA ALA A 386 3.31 -17.64 -5.86
C ALA A 386 3.09 -17.63 -4.34
N MET A 387 3.69 -18.56 -3.59
CA MET A 387 3.67 -18.57 -2.13
C MET A 387 4.42 -17.37 -1.51
N PHE A 388 5.52 -16.94 -2.11
CA PHE A 388 6.19 -15.70 -1.69
C PHE A 388 5.24 -14.50 -1.85
N LEU A 389 4.54 -14.38 -2.97
CA LEU A 389 3.51 -13.34 -3.16
C LEU A 389 2.34 -13.50 -2.16
N ALA A 390 1.97 -14.73 -1.80
CA ALA A 390 0.98 -14.98 -0.75
C ALA A 390 1.43 -14.50 0.64
N SER A 391 2.73 -14.42 0.91
CA SER A 391 3.22 -13.80 2.16
C SER A 391 2.89 -12.30 2.23
N VAL A 392 2.92 -11.60 1.09
CA VAL A 392 2.46 -10.20 0.99
C VAL A 392 0.96 -10.13 1.29
N SER A 393 0.17 -11.04 0.71
CA SER A 393 -1.27 -11.14 0.98
C SER A 393 -1.56 -11.35 2.47
N LEU A 394 -0.86 -12.30 3.10
CA LEU A 394 -1.04 -12.59 4.53
C LEU A 394 -0.70 -11.39 5.41
N GLY A 395 0.36 -10.64 5.08
CA GLY A 395 0.72 -9.41 5.78
C GLY A 395 -0.35 -8.34 5.67
N ASN A 396 -0.86 -8.11 4.47
CA ASN A 396 -1.94 -7.14 4.24
C ASN A 396 -3.25 -7.56 4.92
N TYR A 397 -3.60 -8.84 4.87
CA TYR A 397 -4.78 -9.36 5.59
C TYR A 397 -4.63 -9.16 7.11
N PHE A 398 -3.44 -9.39 7.66
CA PHE A 398 -3.17 -9.12 9.07
C PHE A 398 -3.37 -7.64 9.41
N THR A 399 -2.87 -6.71 8.59
CA THR A 399 -3.06 -5.27 8.81
C THR A 399 -4.54 -4.88 8.67
N ALA A 400 -5.25 -5.42 7.69
CA ALA A 400 -6.69 -5.19 7.54
C ALA A 400 -7.48 -5.70 8.76
N ALA A 401 -7.16 -6.90 9.24
CA ALA A 401 -7.80 -7.49 10.42
C ALA A 401 -7.56 -6.67 11.68
N VAL A 402 -6.32 -6.18 11.89
CA VAL A 402 -6.01 -5.27 13.02
C VAL A 402 -6.84 -4.00 12.93
N ASN A 403 -6.89 -3.35 11.76
CA ASN A 403 -7.66 -2.11 11.60
C ASN A 403 -9.18 -2.31 11.78
N LYS A 404 -9.73 -3.44 11.35
CA LYS A 404 -11.13 -3.80 11.63
C LYS A 404 -11.37 -4.07 13.12
N PHE A 405 -10.45 -4.76 13.77
CA PHE A 405 -10.58 -5.10 15.20
C PHE A 405 -10.48 -3.89 16.11
N ILE A 406 -9.65 -2.90 15.76
CA ILE A 406 -9.51 -1.69 16.57
C ILE A 406 -10.65 -0.69 16.37
N LEU A 407 -11.39 -0.76 15.25
CA LEU A 407 -12.53 0.11 14.98
C LEU A 407 -13.70 -0.27 15.87
N ILE A 408 -14.31 0.72 16.52
CA ILE A 408 -15.56 0.59 17.26
C ILE A 408 -16.72 0.89 16.29
N GLU A 409 -17.75 0.09 16.34
CA GLU A 409 -18.95 0.31 15.53
C GLU A 409 -19.61 1.66 15.88
N LYS A 410 -20.28 2.28 14.93
CA LYS A 410 -21.11 3.47 15.16
C LYS A 410 -22.29 3.08 16.02
N GLY A 411 -22.61 3.91 17.01
CA GLY A 411 -23.76 3.76 17.87
C GLY A 411 -25.01 4.44 17.31
N ASP A 412 -26.07 4.43 18.12
CA ASP A 412 -27.33 5.09 17.76
C ASP A 412 -27.20 6.60 17.96
N SER A 413 -27.39 7.38 16.90
CA SER A 413 -27.36 8.84 16.94
C SER A 413 -28.40 9.45 17.88
N ALA A 414 -29.47 8.72 18.21
CA ALA A 414 -30.48 9.18 19.18
C ALA A 414 -29.91 9.29 20.61
N LEU A 415 -28.77 8.66 20.91
CA LEU A 415 -28.09 8.80 22.20
C LEU A 415 -27.50 10.20 22.39
N MET A 416 -27.22 10.95 21.34
CA MET A 416 -26.74 12.34 21.39
C MET A 416 -27.91 13.29 21.73
N THR A 417 -28.34 13.26 22.96
CA THR A 417 -29.44 14.11 23.49
C THR A 417 -28.99 15.56 23.65
N GLU A 418 -29.95 16.48 23.81
CA GLU A 418 -29.66 17.91 24.02
C GLU A 418 -28.86 18.15 25.31
N THR A 419 -29.09 17.37 26.36
CA THR A 419 -28.33 17.45 27.61
C THR A 419 -26.85 17.09 27.37
N VAL A 420 -26.57 15.99 26.63
CA VAL A 420 -25.19 15.59 26.26
C VAL A 420 -24.52 16.67 25.45
N ARG A 421 -25.22 17.23 24.44
CA ARG A 421 -24.69 18.35 23.64
C ARG A 421 -24.32 19.55 24.51
N GLN A 422 -25.14 19.86 25.47
CA GLN A 422 -24.87 20.97 26.40
C GLN A 422 -23.63 20.70 27.26
N ASP A 423 -23.46 19.49 27.79
CA ASP A 423 -22.30 19.14 28.61
C ASP A 423 -21.00 19.11 27.76
N LEU A 424 -21.03 18.52 26.56
CA LEU A 424 -19.90 18.54 25.62
C LEU A 424 -19.59 19.97 25.16
N GLY A 425 -20.59 20.81 24.91
CA GLY A 425 -20.43 22.22 24.55
C GLY A 425 -19.86 23.08 25.69
N ASN A 426 -20.21 22.78 26.94
CA ASN A 426 -19.59 23.42 28.12
C ASN A 426 -18.09 23.07 28.19
N ALA A 427 -17.75 21.80 27.97
CA ALA A 427 -16.35 21.35 27.94
C ALA A 427 -15.57 21.94 26.76
N GLU A 428 -16.17 22.02 25.56
CA GLU A 428 -15.60 22.74 24.43
C GLU A 428 -15.30 24.20 24.77
N SER A 429 -16.26 24.88 25.42
CA SER A 429 -16.12 26.28 25.84
C SER A 429 -14.95 26.49 26.82
N ALA A 430 -14.73 25.53 27.72
CA ALA A 430 -13.56 25.56 28.62
C ALA A 430 -12.22 25.44 27.86
N VAL A 431 -12.17 24.55 26.87
CA VAL A 431 -10.98 24.40 25.99
C VAL A 431 -10.77 25.67 25.14
N ARG A 432 -11.84 26.28 24.64
CA ARG A 432 -11.78 27.54 23.88
C ARG A 432 -11.25 28.68 24.73
N ASN A 433 -11.71 28.83 25.98
CA ASN A 433 -11.19 29.81 26.92
C ASN A 433 -9.69 29.59 27.23
N TYR A 434 -9.28 28.35 27.41
CA TYR A 434 -7.86 28.02 27.56
C TYR A 434 -7.05 28.47 26.35
N PHE A 435 -7.51 28.15 25.14
CA PHE A 435 -6.86 28.50 23.86
C PHE A 435 -6.68 30.02 23.74
N GLU A 436 -7.69 30.82 24.05
CA GLU A 436 -7.62 32.30 24.02
C GLU A 436 -6.61 32.86 25.02
N MET A 437 -6.47 32.24 26.20
CA MET A 437 -5.54 32.66 27.24
C MET A 437 -4.09 32.20 27.00
N HIS A 438 -3.88 31.16 26.19
CA HIS A 438 -2.56 30.55 25.97
C HIS A 438 -2.02 30.74 24.55
N GLN A 439 -2.09 31.96 24.03
CA GLN A 439 -1.52 32.34 22.73
C GLN A 439 -2.02 31.45 21.55
N GLU A 440 -3.31 31.17 21.58
CA GLU A 440 -3.97 30.37 20.52
C GLU A 440 -3.40 28.94 20.38
N GLN A 441 -2.97 28.34 21.49
CA GLN A 441 -2.53 26.95 21.54
C GLN A 441 -3.57 26.07 22.23
N LEU A 442 -3.89 24.93 21.60
CA LEU A 442 -4.73 23.93 22.23
C LEU A 442 -4.01 23.29 23.43
N PRO A 443 -4.72 22.97 24.51
CA PRO A 443 -4.13 22.25 25.63
C PRO A 443 -3.64 20.87 25.18
N ARG A 444 -2.50 20.44 25.67
CA ARG A 444 -2.05 19.05 25.49
C ARG A 444 -3.05 18.10 26.17
N THR A 445 -3.01 16.83 25.82
CA THR A 445 -3.97 15.84 26.33
C THR A 445 -4.08 15.85 27.85
N GLU A 446 -2.97 15.94 28.58
CA GLU A 446 -2.97 15.99 30.06
C GLU A 446 -3.57 17.30 30.61
N GLU A 447 -3.20 18.45 30.00
CA GLU A 447 -3.71 19.77 30.37
C GLU A 447 -5.20 19.89 30.08
N GLY A 448 -5.64 19.44 28.89
CA GLY A 448 -7.04 19.42 28.50
C GLY A 448 -7.86 18.45 29.34
N GLN A 449 -7.32 17.31 29.74
CA GLN A 449 -7.98 16.39 30.66
C GLN A 449 -8.16 17.02 32.05
N ALA A 450 -7.21 17.81 32.53
CA ALA A 450 -7.37 18.54 33.80
C ALA A 450 -8.46 19.59 33.73
N LEU A 451 -8.70 20.20 32.54
CA LEU A 451 -9.76 21.18 32.34
C LEU A 451 -11.17 20.57 32.31
N VAL A 452 -11.35 19.45 31.65
CA VAL A 452 -12.68 18.86 31.41
C VAL A 452 -12.99 17.66 32.31
N GLY A 453 -12.00 17.06 32.95
CA GLY A 453 -12.15 15.83 33.71
C GLY A 453 -12.98 15.96 35.01
N GLU A 454 -13.24 17.18 35.49
CA GLU A 454 -14.15 17.44 36.59
C GLU A 454 -15.61 17.64 36.14
N MET A 455 -15.84 17.82 34.82
CA MET A 455 -17.16 17.93 34.22
C MET A 455 -17.74 16.53 34.04
N LEU A 456 -18.99 16.36 34.47
CA LEU A 456 -19.68 15.07 34.41
C LEU A 456 -20.67 15.06 33.25
N ASP A 457 -20.82 13.91 32.64
CA ASP A 457 -21.90 13.65 31.68
C ASP A 457 -23.22 13.38 32.39
N PRO A 458 -24.37 13.25 31.72
CA PRO A 458 -25.67 13.02 32.34
C PRO A 458 -25.76 11.73 33.17
N TRP A 459 -24.85 10.81 32.99
CA TRP A 459 -24.78 9.53 33.75
C TRP A 459 -23.81 9.57 34.92
N GLY A 460 -23.12 10.71 35.11
CA GLY A 460 -22.20 10.92 36.23
C GLY A 460 -20.78 10.48 35.98
N SER A 461 -20.42 10.20 34.73
CA SER A 461 -19.04 9.88 34.32
C SER A 461 -18.28 11.16 33.96
N PRO A 462 -16.96 11.24 34.27
CA PRO A 462 -16.14 12.38 33.87
C PRO A 462 -15.94 12.41 32.36
N LEU A 463 -15.91 13.62 31.79
CA LEU A 463 -15.59 13.81 30.38
C LEU A 463 -14.12 13.56 30.12
N HIS A 464 -13.80 13.08 28.91
CA HIS A 464 -12.46 12.77 28.51
C HIS A 464 -12.00 13.66 27.35
N TYR A 465 -10.84 14.27 27.53
CA TYR A 465 -10.21 15.10 26.50
C TYR A 465 -9.04 14.39 25.83
N ARG A 466 -8.91 14.59 24.54
CA ARG A 466 -7.74 14.15 23.77
C ARG A 466 -7.39 15.15 22.68
N MET A 467 -6.16 15.63 22.68
CA MET A 467 -5.60 16.35 21.55
C MET A 467 -5.29 15.36 20.41
N ILE A 468 -5.74 15.66 19.19
CA ILE A 468 -5.51 14.83 18.01
C ILE A 468 -4.29 15.35 17.23
N ASN A 469 -4.28 16.66 16.98
CA ASN A 469 -3.16 17.37 16.37
C ASN A 469 -3.20 18.85 16.78
N ARG A 470 -2.33 19.70 16.20
CA ARG A 470 -2.24 21.13 16.49
C ARG A 470 -3.58 21.87 16.32
N ASN A 471 -4.44 21.40 15.45
CA ASN A 471 -5.67 22.08 15.04
C ASN A 471 -6.93 21.31 15.38
N SER A 472 -6.85 20.18 16.09
CA SER A 472 -8.04 19.42 16.47
C SER A 472 -7.89 18.70 17.80
N PHE A 473 -9.02 18.60 18.50
CA PHE A 473 -9.16 17.84 19.74
C PHE A 473 -10.52 17.14 19.78
N ARG A 474 -10.64 16.16 20.65
CA ARG A 474 -11.87 15.40 20.88
C ARG A 474 -12.23 15.40 22.35
N ILE A 475 -13.52 15.55 22.63
CA ILE A 475 -14.11 15.38 23.96
C ILE A 475 -15.07 14.21 23.88
N VAL A 476 -15.01 13.31 24.86
CA VAL A 476 -15.79 12.06 24.91
C VAL A 476 -16.52 11.94 26.20
N SER A 477 -17.85 11.67 26.15
CA SER A 477 -18.65 11.11 27.20
C SER A 477 -18.74 9.60 27.05
N LEU A 478 -18.65 8.84 28.13
CA LEU A 478 -18.73 7.39 28.14
C LEU A 478 -20.15 6.83 27.91
N GLY A 479 -21.14 7.70 27.78
CA GLY A 479 -22.52 7.29 27.60
C GLY A 479 -23.11 6.54 28.79
N ASN A 480 -24.22 5.84 28.53
CA ASN A 480 -24.99 5.18 29.58
C ASN A 480 -24.29 3.94 30.18
N ASP A 481 -23.45 3.26 29.42
CA ASP A 481 -22.72 2.06 29.86
C ASP A 481 -21.48 2.37 30.70
N GLN A 482 -21.07 3.66 30.75
CA GLN A 482 -19.93 4.18 31.51
C GLN A 482 -18.61 3.45 31.19
N GLN A 483 -18.50 2.82 30.00
CA GLN A 483 -17.33 2.12 29.55
C GLN A 483 -16.70 2.85 28.36
N ARG A 484 -15.38 2.81 28.29
CA ARG A 484 -14.63 3.39 27.17
C ARG A 484 -14.61 2.47 25.97
N LEU A 485 -14.57 3.06 24.80
CA LEU A 485 -14.39 2.36 23.53
C LEU A 485 -15.55 1.40 23.23
N THR A 486 -16.76 1.90 23.44
CA THR A 486 -18.02 1.21 23.14
C THR A 486 -18.81 1.99 22.08
N PRO A 487 -19.82 1.37 21.45
CA PRO A 487 -20.72 2.08 20.54
C PRO A 487 -21.54 3.18 21.22
N ASP A 488 -21.62 3.18 22.56
CA ASP A 488 -22.37 4.17 23.36
C ASP A 488 -21.56 5.43 23.67
N ASP A 489 -20.24 5.47 23.35
CA ASP A 489 -19.41 6.66 23.50
C ASP A 489 -19.95 7.82 22.66
N LEU A 490 -20.15 8.97 23.29
CA LEU A 490 -20.66 10.19 22.66
C LEU A 490 -19.49 11.18 22.51
N MET A 491 -19.20 11.58 21.30
CA MET A 491 -17.99 12.36 21.01
C MET A 491 -18.31 13.64 20.27
N VAL A 492 -17.56 14.68 20.59
CA VAL A 492 -17.43 15.88 19.76
C VAL A 492 -15.96 16.04 19.37
N GLU A 493 -15.70 16.05 18.07
CA GLU A 493 -14.40 16.40 17.51
C GLU A 493 -14.44 17.85 17.04
N VAL A 494 -13.51 18.66 17.54
CA VAL A 494 -13.49 20.10 17.26
C VAL A 494 -12.25 20.40 16.42
N ILE A 495 -12.49 21.03 15.27
CA ILE A 495 -11.45 21.48 14.34
C ILE A 495 -11.31 22.99 14.46
N VAL A 496 -10.09 23.46 14.70
CA VAL A 496 -9.74 24.87 14.82
C VAL A 496 -9.17 25.37 13.50
N SER A 497 -9.95 26.16 12.77
CA SER A 497 -9.51 26.85 11.56
C SER A 497 -8.87 28.18 11.92
N ARG A 498 -7.67 28.44 11.41
CA ARG A 498 -6.88 29.66 11.69
C ARG A 498 -6.78 30.54 10.45
N PRO A 499 -6.74 31.88 10.60
CA PRO A 499 -6.44 32.77 9.47
C PRO A 499 -5.09 32.41 8.84
N SER A 500 -5.06 32.23 7.54
CA SER A 500 -3.80 32.09 6.80
C SER A 500 -3.17 33.45 6.59
N THR A 501 -1.88 33.58 6.91
CA THR A 501 -1.08 34.75 6.59
C THR A 501 -0.59 34.72 5.14
N ASP A 502 -0.78 33.60 4.46
CA ASP A 502 -0.29 33.40 3.09
C ASP A 502 -1.40 33.67 2.06
N GLN A 503 -1.04 34.29 0.95
CA GLN A 503 -1.96 34.71 -0.13
C GLN A 503 -2.58 33.53 -0.91
N GLY A 504 -2.65 32.33 -0.33
CA GLY A 504 -3.23 31.14 -0.93
C GLY A 504 -4.74 31.23 -1.23
N ASN A 505 -5.41 32.29 -0.77
CA ASN A 505 -6.84 32.50 -0.99
C ASN A 505 -7.21 32.81 -2.45
N ASP A 506 -6.26 33.31 -3.26
CA ASP A 506 -6.45 33.62 -4.69
C ASP A 506 -6.11 32.44 -5.63
N ALA A 507 -5.58 31.34 -5.11
CA ALA A 507 -5.31 30.16 -5.92
C ALA A 507 -6.62 29.55 -6.46
N PRO A 508 -6.67 29.12 -7.73
CA PRO A 508 -7.87 28.49 -8.28
C PRO A 508 -8.28 27.26 -7.45
N LEU A 509 -9.59 27.10 -7.26
CA LEU A 509 -10.13 25.96 -6.52
C LEU A 509 -9.67 24.65 -7.18
N ASN A 510 -9.21 23.69 -6.37
CA ASN A 510 -8.94 22.33 -6.84
C ASN A 510 -10.24 21.58 -7.16
N TRP A 511 -10.15 20.33 -7.64
CA TRP A 511 -11.35 19.58 -8.03
C TRP A 511 -12.27 19.31 -6.84
N ARG A 512 -11.71 18.90 -5.69
CA ARG A 512 -12.45 18.58 -4.47
C ARG A 512 -13.24 19.81 -3.99
N GLU A 513 -12.58 20.94 -3.91
CA GLU A 513 -13.17 22.21 -3.48
C GLU A 513 -14.29 22.66 -4.42
N ARG A 514 -14.07 22.62 -5.73
CA ARG A 514 -15.13 22.91 -6.73
C ARG A 514 -16.32 22.00 -6.56
N ARG A 515 -16.09 20.70 -6.29
CA ARG A 515 -17.16 19.73 -6.11
C ARG A 515 -17.94 19.96 -4.81
N MET A 516 -17.25 20.27 -3.71
CA MET A 516 -17.88 20.66 -2.45
C MET A 516 -18.79 21.89 -2.60
N VAL A 517 -18.28 22.94 -3.25
CA VAL A 517 -19.08 24.15 -3.53
C VAL A 517 -20.29 23.81 -4.40
N ALA A 518 -20.14 22.96 -5.40
CA ALA A 518 -21.23 22.58 -6.30
C ALA A 518 -22.32 21.74 -5.61
N LEU A 519 -21.96 20.88 -4.64
CA LEU A 519 -22.89 20.00 -3.94
C LEU A 519 -23.54 20.65 -2.72
N LEU A 520 -22.76 21.40 -1.95
CA LEU A 520 -23.17 21.93 -0.64
C LEU A 520 -23.48 23.45 -0.68
N GLY A 521 -23.33 24.10 -1.83
CA GLY A 521 -23.62 25.52 -2.00
C GLY A 521 -22.80 26.41 -1.07
N ASP A 522 -23.48 27.26 -0.28
CA ASP A 522 -22.81 28.20 0.63
C ASP A 522 -22.07 27.49 1.77
N GLN A 523 -22.59 26.37 2.29
CA GLN A 523 -21.89 25.55 3.29
C GLN A 523 -20.57 25.01 2.73
N GLY A 524 -20.56 24.55 1.49
CA GLY A 524 -19.35 24.08 0.81
C GLY A 524 -18.33 25.21 0.60
N ARG A 525 -18.79 26.43 0.29
CA ARG A 525 -17.90 27.61 0.19
C ARG A 525 -17.26 27.95 1.52
N GLU A 526 -18.05 27.98 2.60
CA GLU A 526 -17.54 28.23 3.93
C GLU A 526 -16.54 27.18 4.37
N GLN A 527 -16.81 25.90 4.10
CA GLN A 527 -15.89 24.82 4.44
C GLN A 527 -14.56 24.94 3.67
N VAL A 528 -14.61 25.22 2.35
CA VAL A 528 -13.40 25.47 1.54
C VAL A 528 -12.61 26.66 2.07
N GLN A 529 -13.29 27.76 2.43
CA GLN A 529 -12.63 28.93 2.99
C GLN A 529 -11.93 28.60 4.31
N ARG A 530 -12.59 27.82 5.21
CA ARG A 530 -12.00 27.37 6.47
C ARG A 530 -10.75 26.50 6.22
N GLU A 531 -10.84 25.54 5.33
CA GLU A 531 -9.72 24.65 5.00
C GLU A 531 -8.51 25.41 4.38
N ARG A 532 -8.77 26.47 3.62
CA ARG A 532 -7.73 27.35 3.06
C ARG A 532 -7.20 28.39 4.05
N GLY A 533 -7.70 28.40 5.29
CA GLY A 533 -7.37 29.44 6.26
C GLY A 533 -7.89 30.83 5.89
N GLY A 534 -8.87 30.91 4.97
CA GLY A 534 -9.53 32.16 4.56
C GLY A 534 -10.58 32.67 5.55
N VAL A 535 -10.55 32.21 6.78
CA VAL A 535 -11.37 32.71 7.87
C VAL A 535 -10.80 34.03 8.38
N PRO A 536 -11.60 35.10 8.54
CA PRO A 536 -11.13 36.37 9.05
C PRO A 536 -10.72 36.30 10.54
N THR A 537 -11.25 35.34 11.25
CA THR A 537 -11.00 35.06 12.68
C THR A 537 -10.85 33.56 12.88
N ILE A 538 -10.28 33.15 14.02
CA ILE A 538 -10.19 31.75 14.40
C ILE A 538 -11.61 31.20 14.61
N GLU A 539 -11.90 30.08 13.95
CA GLU A 539 -13.19 29.40 14.03
C GLU A 539 -13.04 27.99 14.59
N PHE A 540 -13.96 27.60 15.46
CA PHE A 540 -14.07 26.25 16.01
C PHE A 540 -15.27 25.56 15.35
N THR A 541 -15.04 24.46 14.67
CA THR A 541 -16.08 23.64 14.05
C THR A 541 -16.18 22.32 14.79
N ALA A 542 -17.34 22.05 15.40
CA ALA A 542 -17.61 20.83 16.15
C ALA A 542 -18.33 19.80 15.26
N GLU A 543 -17.85 18.57 15.25
CA GLU A 543 -18.48 17.42 14.60
C GLU A 543 -18.88 16.40 15.65
N GLU A 544 -20.16 16.08 15.73
CA GLU A 544 -20.73 15.13 16.69
C GLU A 544 -20.71 13.71 16.11
N SER A 545 -20.39 12.73 16.95
CA SER A 545 -20.49 11.30 16.58
C SER A 545 -20.84 10.43 17.77
N VAL A 546 -21.47 9.29 17.51
CA VAL A 546 -21.81 8.27 18.51
C VAL A 546 -21.11 6.98 18.11
N GLY A 547 -20.31 6.42 19.00
CA GLY A 547 -19.41 5.32 18.67
C GLY A 547 -18.39 5.70 17.59
N GLY A 548 -17.84 4.71 16.89
CA GLY A 548 -16.89 4.94 15.80
C GLY A 548 -15.47 5.33 16.25
N ALA A 549 -15.16 5.28 17.54
CA ALA A 549 -13.83 5.47 18.09
C ALA A 549 -12.86 4.34 17.64
N VAL A 550 -11.58 4.55 17.84
CA VAL A 550 -10.54 3.58 17.48
C VAL A 550 -9.76 3.18 18.73
N LYS A 551 -9.62 1.87 18.98
CA LYS A 551 -8.93 1.33 20.18
C LYS A 551 -7.44 1.68 20.22
N LEU A 552 -6.79 1.78 19.05
CA LEU A 552 -5.39 2.19 18.91
C LEU A 552 -5.32 3.42 18.01
N GLU A 553 -5.15 4.59 18.59
CA GLU A 553 -5.03 5.85 17.87
C GLU A 553 -3.65 6.49 18.01
N GLY A 554 -3.29 7.33 17.04
CA GLY A 554 -2.09 8.14 17.07
C GLY A 554 -0.82 7.30 17.22
N ALA A 555 0.09 7.73 18.09
CA ALA A 555 1.37 7.05 18.30
C ALA A 555 1.22 5.59 18.77
N ALA A 556 0.17 5.25 19.53
CA ALA A 556 -0.05 3.88 20.02
C ALA A 556 -0.20 2.87 18.87
N TYR A 557 -0.82 3.27 17.75
CA TYR A 557 -0.95 2.44 16.55
C TYR A 557 0.41 2.11 15.94
N PHE A 558 1.27 3.09 15.76
CA PHE A 558 2.60 2.88 15.17
C PHE A 558 3.54 2.13 16.12
N TRP A 559 3.44 2.38 17.46
CA TRP A 559 4.18 1.62 18.45
C TRP A 559 3.77 0.14 18.50
N PHE A 560 2.49 -0.18 18.34
CA PHE A 560 2.02 -1.57 18.21
C PHE A 560 2.77 -2.28 17.07
N TRP A 561 2.87 -1.67 15.90
CA TRP A 561 3.58 -2.24 14.75
C TRP A 561 5.09 -2.31 14.98
N THR A 562 5.67 -1.30 15.62
CA THR A 562 7.10 -1.29 15.99
C THR A 562 7.45 -2.49 16.89
N TRP A 563 6.67 -2.71 17.95
CA TRP A 563 6.85 -3.85 18.84
C TRP A 563 6.58 -5.19 18.16
N THR A 564 5.55 -5.28 17.33
CA THR A 564 5.24 -6.47 16.53
C THR A 564 6.45 -6.84 15.65
N MET A 565 7.07 -5.85 14.99
CA MET A 565 8.26 -6.10 14.17
C MET A 565 9.47 -6.53 14.99
N LEU A 566 9.71 -5.90 16.13
CA LEU A 566 10.83 -6.26 17.01
C LEU A 566 10.70 -7.71 17.50
N VAL A 567 9.54 -8.10 17.98
CA VAL A 567 9.27 -9.49 18.40
C VAL A 567 9.47 -10.46 17.23
N THR A 568 8.97 -10.11 16.05
CA THR A 568 9.13 -10.90 14.82
C THR A 568 10.62 -11.07 14.47
N ALA A 569 11.39 -9.99 14.50
CA ALA A 569 12.84 -10.02 14.20
C ALA A 569 13.60 -10.92 15.18
N ILE A 570 13.30 -10.81 16.47
CA ILE A 570 13.92 -11.66 17.52
C ILE A 570 13.58 -13.14 17.29
N LEU A 571 12.30 -13.46 17.07
CA LEU A 571 11.87 -14.85 16.83
C LEU A 571 12.47 -15.41 15.54
N PHE A 572 12.62 -14.58 14.51
CA PHE A 572 13.23 -15.02 13.26
C PHE A 572 14.68 -15.44 13.41
N VAL A 573 15.45 -14.84 14.33
CA VAL A 573 16.84 -15.26 14.60
C VAL A 573 16.88 -16.73 15.04
N PHE A 574 15.95 -17.17 15.88
CA PHE A 574 15.86 -18.58 16.29
C PHE A 574 15.50 -19.47 15.11
N VAL A 575 14.53 -19.06 14.28
CA VAL A 575 14.17 -19.80 13.07
C VAL A 575 15.37 -19.91 12.12
N ALA A 576 16.08 -18.80 11.87
CA ALA A 576 17.25 -18.78 11.00
C ALA A 576 18.40 -19.65 11.51
N TYR A 577 18.54 -19.78 12.84
CA TYR A 577 19.56 -20.64 13.47
C TYR A 577 19.28 -22.13 13.27
N PHE A 578 18.01 -22.56 13.39
CA PHE A 578 17.62 -23.96 13.25
C PHE A 578 17.28 -24.38 11.82
N TYR A 579 17.13 -23.44 10.90
CA TYR A 579 16.77 -23.75 9.53
C TYR A 579 17.98 -24.31 8.75
N VAL A 580 17.82 -25.50 8.20
CA VAL A 580 18.83 -26.15 7.35
C VAL A 580 18.46 -25.95 5.88
N PRO A 581 19.19 -25.08 5.13
CA PRO A 581 18.93 -24.86 3.72
C PRO A 581 19.22 -26.11 2.89
N ARG A 582 18.38 -26.38 1.88
CA ARG A 582 18.61 -27.41 0.87
C ARG A 582 18.57 -26.75 -0.50
N THR A 583 19.73 -26.52 -1.11
CA THR A 583 19.80 -25.88 -2.42
C THR A 583 19.53 -26.89 -3.53
N TYR A 584 18.54 -26.61 -4.37
CA TYR A 584 18.26 -27.36 -5.58
C TYR A 584 18.84 -26.59 -6.78
N MET A 585 19.99 -27.05 -7.31
CA MET A 585 20.54 -26.55 -8.58
C MET A 585 19.93 -27.34 -9.73
N GLN A 586 19.75 -26.69 -10.88
CA GLN A 586 19.50 -27.41 -12.13
C GLN A 586 20.76 -28.22 -12.47
N GLU A 587 20.59 -29.51 -12.76
CA GLU A 587 21.65 -30.28 -13.38
C GLU A 587 21.98 -29.61 -14.74
N GLU A 588 23.22 -29.19 -14.90
CA GLU A 588 23.72 -28.78 -16.21
C GLU A 588 23.54 -29.97 -17.15
N SER A 589 22.78 -29.79 -18.23
CA SER A 589 22.75 -30.78 -19.30
C SER A 589 24.22 -30.96 -19.75
N ARG A 590 24.80 -32.16 -19.53
CA ARG A 590 26.10 -32.51 -20.09
C ARG A 590 26.04 -32.12 -21.56
N SER A 591 26.88 -31.17 -21.95
CA SER A 591 26.98 -30.67 -23.31
C SER A 591 27.10 -31.88 -24.25
N SER A 592 26.36 -31.90 -25.34
CA SER A 592 26.41 -32.89 -26.41
C SER A 592 27.82 -33.04 -27.04
N GLU A 593 28.81 -32.28 -26.60
CA GLU A 593 30.22 -32.41 -26.99
C GLU A 593 30.91 -33.64 -26.41
N ALA A 594 30.46 -34.18 -25.27
CA ALA A 594 31.02 -35.41 -24.71
C ALA A 594 30.49 -36.70 -25.39
N GLN A 595 29.46 -36.61 -26.25
CA GLN A 595 28.96 -37.72 -27.05
C GLN A 595 29.55 -37.76 -28.48
N ALA A 596 30.23 -36.70 -28.94
CA ALA A 596 30.89 -36.68 -30.25
C ALA A 596 32.27 -37.32 -30.23
N ASP A 597 32.90 -37.49 -29.05
CA ASP A 597 34.23 -38.13 -28.94
C ASP A 597 34.16 -39.65 -28.65
N LEU A 598 32.97 -40.27 -28.74
CA LEU A 598 32.78 -41.72 -28.58
C LEU A 598 32.21 -42.42 -29.82
N HIS A 599 32.29 -41.78 -31.00
CA HIS A 599 32.02 -42.46 -32.29
C HIS A 599 33.15 -42.30 -33.26
#